data_35efba2b5b617166dbb3b010ca11fb9d
#
_entry.id   35efba2b5b617166dbb3b010ca11fb9d
#
_cell.length_a   1.000
_cell.length_b   1.000
_cell.length_c   1.000
_cell.angle_alpha   90.00
_cell.angle_beta   90.00
_cell.angle_gamma   90.00
#
_symmetry.space_group_name_H-M   'P 1'
#
loop_
_entity.id
_entity.type
_entity.pdbx_description
1 polymer ?
#
loop_
_entity_poly.entity_id
_entity_poly.type
_entity_poly.pdbx_seq_one_letter_code
_entity_poly.pdbx_strand_id
1 'polypeptide(L)'
;MMYPNLAGQFGSDLTAGKKTDFPAAKPENFKIGQAGVFYVQTAKTYISHLAADTQFSLSGSSLNDQLTAESFVKDSDGTYWVALYQKCVHLGCTVPFRDDCASFKCPCHGSHYNVDGEFLDGPAPRSLDRFAMSFSSGNVIVSTGTLNNTVPHPDATTRIIPVPTVACGAS
;
A
#
# COMPACT_ATOMS: atom_id res chain seq x y z
N MET A 1 -16.51 -4.61 17.36
CA MET A 1 -16.88 -4.79 15.94
C MET A 1 -16.15 -6.03 15.45
N MET A 2 -16.87 -7.13 15.19
CA MET A 2 -16.26 -8.35 14.70
C MET A 2 -15.88 -8.15 13.23
N TYR A 3 -14.59 -8.11 12.92
CA TYR A 3 -14.14 -8.32 11.55
C TYR A 3 -14.61 -9.70 11.10
N PRO A 4 -15.15 -9.85 9.88
CA PRO A 4 -15.42 -11.18 9.36
C PRO A 4 -14.12 -11.98 9.45
N ASN A 5 -14.22 -13.19 9.99
CA ASN A 5 -13.08 -14.08 10.17
C ASN A 5 -12.44 -14.36 8.81
N LEU A 6 -11.36 -13.68 8.49
CA LEU A 6 -10.62 -13.81 7.23
C LEU A 6 -9.79 -15.10 7.17
N ALA A 7 -9.75 -15.86 8.26
CA ALA A 7 -8.95 -17.07 8.41
C ALA A 7 -9.26 -18.19 7.38
N GLY A 8 -10.35 -18.09 6.64
CA GLY A 8 -10.69 -19.05 5.59
C GLY A 8 -10.37 -18.59 4.15
N GLN A 9 -10.02 -17.32 3.96
CA GLN A 9 -9.71 -16.75 2.62
C GLN A 9 -8.22 -16.48 2.41
N PHE A 10 -7.45 -16.41 3.49
CA PHE A 10 -6.05 -16.05 3.50
C PHE A 10 -5.30 -17.06 4.37
N GLY A 11 -4.11 -17.41 4.04
CA GLY A 11 -3.30 -18.35 4.82
C GLY A 11 -2.20 -19.02 4.03
N SER A 12 -1.95 -18.55 2.81
CA SER A 12 -0.90 -19.08 1.96
C SER A 12 -0.05 -17.96 1.37
N ASP A 13 1.18 -18.31 1.07
CA ASP A 13 2.06 -17.49 0.26
C ASP A 13 1.62 -17.59 -1.20
N LEU A 14 1.27 -16.47 -1.80
CA LEU A 14 0.82 -16.38 -3.18
C LEU A 14 1.88 -15.71 -4.04
N THR A 15 2.22 -16.33 -5.16
CA THR A 15 3.06 -15.69 -6.18
C THR A 15 2.22 -14.65 -6.93
N ALA A 16 2.57 -13.39 -6.77
CA ALA A 16 1.90 -12.28 -7.45
C ALA A 16 2.32 -12.15 -8.91
N GLY A 17 3.58 -12.46 -9.23
CA GLY A 17 4.18 -12.36 -10.55
C GLY A 17 5.69 -12.22 -10.46
N LYS A 18 6.35 -11.97 -11.58
CA LYS A 18 7.78 -11.64 -11.61
C LYS A 18 7.98 -10.17 -11.20
N LYS A 19 9.13 -9.85 -10.59
CA LYS A 19 9.47 -8.45 -10.27
C LYS A 19 9.37 -7.53 -11.49
N THR A 20 9.72 -8.03 -12.67
CA THR A 20 9.67 -7.30 -13.95
C THR A 20 8.26 -6.91 -14.39
N ASP A 21 7.23 -7.58 -13.86
CA ASP A 21 5.84 -7.30 -14.18
C ASP A 21 5.29 -6.07 -13.42
N PHE A 22 6.07 -5.54 -12.48
CA PHE A 22 5.70 -4.46 -11.58
C PHE A 22 6.69 -3.28 -11.68
N PRO A 23 6.73 -2.51 -12.77
CA PRO A 23 7.63 -1.37 -12.88
C PRO A 23 7.48 -0.38 -11.74
N ALA A 24 8.61 0.04 -11.14
CA ALA A 24 8.63 1.06 -10.10
C ALA A 24 8.28 2.43 -10.65
N ALA A 25 7.72 3.29 -9.80
CA ALA A 25 7.48 4.69 -10.13
C ALA A 25 7.67 5.60 -8.90
N LYS A 26 7.81 6.90 -9.16
CA LYS A 26 7.66 7.92 -8.13
C LYS A 26 6.18 8.10 -7.80
N PRO A 27 5.83 8.49 -6.56
CA PRO A 27 4.44 8.61 -6.13
C PRO A 27 3.54 9.39 -7.08
N GLU A 28 4.02 10.49 -7.63
CA GLU A 28 3.29 11.37 -8.54
C GLU A 28 3.02 10.74 -9.93
N ASN A 29 3.74 9.68 -10.28
CA ASN A 29 3.64 8.98 -11.56
C ASN A 29 2.94 7.62 -11.46
N PHE A 30 2.32 7.32 -10.32
CA PHE A 30 1.60 6.06 -10.13
C PHE A 30 0.39 6.00 -11.07
N LYS A 31 0.27 4.86 -11.77
CA LYS A 31 -0.86 4.51 -12.63
C LYS A 31 -1.18 3.04 -12.50
N ILE A 32 -2.45 2.73 -12.20
CA ILE A 32 -2.88 1.35 -11.96
C ILE A 32 -2.56 0.43 -13.15
N GLY A 33 -1.86 -0.66 -12.89
CA GLY A 33 -1.48 -1.67 -13.88
C GLY A 33 -0.42 -1.25 -14.89
N GLN A 34 0.16 -0.04 -14.76
CA GLN A 34 1.16 0.49 -15.68
C GLN A 34 2.47 0.83 -14.96
N ALA A 35 2.41 1.57 -13.86
CA ALA A 35 3.59 2.01 -13.12
C ALA A 35 3.25 2.25 -11.64
N GLY A 36 4.07 1.75 -10.75
CA GLY A 36 4.03 2.00 -9.33
C GLY A 36 2.93 1.26 -8.56
N VAL A 37 1.76 0.98 -9.14
CA VAL A 37 0.67 0.28 -8.45
C VAL A 37 0.02 -0.78 -9.33
N PHE A 38 -0.18 -1.98 -8.77
CA PHE A 38 -0.69 -3.15 -9.49
C PHE A 38 -1.68 -3.93 -8.62
N TYR A 39 -2.81 -4.30 -9.20
CA TYR A 39 -3.79 -5.11 -8.50
C TYR A 39 -3.57 -6.60 -8.75
N VAL A 40 -3.38 -7.36 -7.69
CA VAL A 40 -3.24 -8.82 -7.69
C VAL A 40 -4.54 -9.44 -7.24
N GLN A 41 -5.35 -9.89 -8.18
CA GLN A 41 -6.71 -10.37 -7.92
C GLN A 41 -6.75 -11.61 -7.03
N THR A 42 -5.83 -12.55 -7.19
CA THR A 42 -5.76 -13.77 -6.38
C THR A 42 -5.50 -13.50 -4.91
N ALA A 43 -4.71 -12.47 -4.61
CA ALA A 43 -4.40 -12.02 -3.26
C ALA A 43 -5.35 -10.91 -2.77
N LYS A 44 -6.22 -10.36 -3.63
CA LYS A 44 -7.06 -9.18 -3.34
C LYS A 44 -6.25 -8.02 -2.77
N THR A 45 -5.10 -7.76 -3.37
CA THR A 45 -4.04 -6.90 -2.85
C THR A 45 -3.55 -5.97 -3.93
N TYR A 46 -3.24 -4.75 -3.57
CA TYR A 46 -2.44 -3.86 -4.39
C TYR A 46 -0.97 -4.01 -4.00
N ILE A 47 -0.09 -4.07 -4.99
CA ILE A 47 1.34 -3.93 -4.79
C ILE A 47 1.71 -2.52 -5.19
N SER A 48 2.26 -1.75 -4.26
CA SER A 48 2.89 -0.47 -4.53
C SER A 48 4.40 -0.64 -4.60
N HIS A 49 5.00 -0.22 -5.71
CA HIS A 49 6.42 -0.32 -5.99
C HIS A 49 7.02 1.06 -6.23
N LEU A 50 7.70 1.58 -5.23
CA LEU A 50 8.28 2.92 -5.20
C LEU A 50 9.70 2.91 -5.77
N ALA A 51 10.00 3.89 -6.61
CA ALA A 51 11.33 4.08 -7.16
C ALA A 51 12.38 4.35 -6.06
N ALA A 52 13.63 3.95 -6.30
CA ALA A 52 14.73 4.12 -5.36
C ALA A 52 15.02 5.59 -4.99
N ASP A 53 14.72 6.52 -5.89
CA ASP A 53 14.88 7.97 -5.70
C ASP A 53 13.60 8.66 -5.19
N THR A 54 12.66 7.89 -4.65
CA THR A 54 11.45 8.43 -4.00
C THR A 54 11.85 9.35 -2.84
N GLN A 55 11.26 10.54 -2.81
CA GLN A 55 11.44 11.46 -1.69
C GLN A 55 10.56 11.04 -0.52
N PHE A 56 11.16 10.82 0.63
CA PHE A 56 10.46 10.50 1.87
C PHE A 56 10.42 11.72 2.80
N SER A 57 9.36 11.83 3.60
CA SER A 57 9.23 12.89 4.62
C SER A 57 10.14 12.66 5.82
N LEU A 58 10.53 11.41 6.06
CA LEU A 58 11.45 11.00 7.12
C LEU A 58 12.82 10.66 6.54
N SER A 59 13.85 10.57 7.39
CA SER A 59 15.21 10.19 6.99
C SER A 59 15.92 9.36 8.07
N GLY A 60 16.98 8.68 7.66
CA GLY A 60 17.85 7.91 8.57
C GLY A 60 17.13 6.78 9.31
N SER A 61 17.42 6.62 10.61
CA SER A 61 16.85 5.56 11.44
C SER A 61 15.33 5.67 11.54
N SER A 62 14.80 6.89 11.67
CA SER A 62 13.34 7.11 11.77
C SER A 62 12.59 6.60 10.54
N LEU A 63 13.13 6.79 9.33
CA LEU A 63 12.56 6.23 8.11
C LEU A 63 12.61 4.70 8.13
N ASN A 64 13.77 4.11 8.47
CA ASN A 64 13.93 2.66 8.49
C ASN A 64 13.00 2.00 9.52
N ASP A 65 12.86 2.58 10.70
CA ASP A 65 11.96 2.08 11.75
C ASP A 65 10.50 2.12 11.27
N GLN A 66 10.08 3.21 10.63
CA GLN A 66 8.72 3.36 10.13
C GLN A 66 8.44 2.40 8.97
N LEU A 67 9.36 2.27 8.00
CA LEU A 67 9.23 1.33 6.89
C LEU A 67 9.06 -0.11 7.39
N THR A 68 9.82 -0.49 8.41
CA THR A 68 9.72 -1.82 9.04
C THR A 68 8.38 -1.99 9.74
N ALA A 69 7.96 -1.01 10.56
CA ALA A 69 6.68 -1.04 11.26
C ALA A 69 5.49 -1.12 10.30
N GLU A 70 5.60 -0.49 9.14
CA GLU A 70 4.58 -0.46 8.09
C GLU A 70 4.72 -1.57 7.03
N SER A 71 5.56 -2.59 7.26
CA SER A 71 5.72 -3.75 6.38
C SER A 71 6.21 -3.42 4.96
N PHE A 72 7.02 -2.38 4.80
CA PHE A 72 7.75 -2.15 3.55
C PHE A 72 8.90 -3.12 3.38
N VAL A 73 9.18 -3.50 2.15
CA VAL A 73 10.36 -4.29 1.79
C VAL A 73 11.24 -3.45 0.88
N LYS A 74 12.47 -3.22 1.32
CA LYS A 74 13.50 -2.60 0.47
C LYS A 74 14.19 -3.69 -0.35
N ASP A 75 14.20 -3.52 -1.66
CA ASP A 75 14.91 -4.46 -2.56
C ASP A 75 16.39 -4.08 -2.71
N SER A 76 17.16 -5.00 -3.26
CA SER A 76 18.61 -4.85 -3.51
C SER A 76 18.93 -3.73 -4.52
N ASP A 77 18.00 -3.36 -5.38
CA ASP A 77 18.12 -2.24 -6.32
C ASP A 77 17.77 -0.88 -5.69
N GLY A 78 17.43 -0.87 -4.40
CA GLY A 78 17.08 0.32 -3.64
C GLY A 78 15.61 0.72 -3.74
N THR A 79 14.79 0.02 -4.50
CA THR A 79 13.34 0.26 -4.59
C THR A 79 12.61 -0.22 -3.34
N TYR A 80 11.38 0.27 -3.13
CA TYR A 80 10.57 -0.06 -1.95
C TYR A 80 9.23 -0.64 -2.38
N TRP A 81 8.82 -1.70 -1.69
CA TRP A 81 7.61 -2.46 -1.99
C TRP A 81 6.71 -2.54 -0.78
N VAL A 82 5.40 -2.45 -1.01
CA VAL A 82 4.39 -2.72 0.01
C VAL A 82 3.17 -3.40 -0.62
N ALA A 83 2.60 -4.37 0.09
CA ALA A 83 1.39 -5.08 -0.32
C ALA A 83 0.20 -4.60 0.51
N LEU A 84 -0.76 -3.92 -0.12
CA LEU A 84 -1.89 -3.27 0.51
C LEU A 84 -3.16 -4.11 0.34
N TYR A 85 -3.83 -4.44 1.44
CA TYR A 85 -5.13 -5.10 1.35
C TYR A 85 -6.18 -4.13 0.79
N GLN A 86 -6.98 -4.59 -0.16
CA GLN A 86 -7.93 -3.75 -0.90
C GLN A 86 -9.10 -3.19 -0.07
N LYS A 87 -9.25 -3.59 1.19
CA LYS A 87 -10.41 -3.23 2.01
C LYS A 87 -10.18 -2.01 2.86
N CYS A 88 -11.13 -1.07 2.78
CA CYS A 88 -11.17 0.11 3.63
C CYS A 88 -11.31 -0.30 5.09
N VAL A 89 -10.43 0.21 5.94
CA VAL A 89 -10.42 -0.09 7.38
C VAL A 89 -11.55 0.61 8.15
N HIS A 90 -12.36 1.42 7.48
CA HIS A 90 -13.58 1.99 8.07
C HIS A 90 -14.68 0.91 8.19
N LEU A 91 -15.24 0.45 7.08
CA LEU A 91 -16.35 -0.54 7.05
C LEU A 91 -16.17 -1.62 5.97
N GLY A 92 -14.97 -1.80 5.42
CA GLY A 92 -14.64 -2.92 4.53
C GLY A 92 -14.99 -2.76 3.06
N CYS A 93 -15.34 -1.57 2.59
CA CYS A 93 -15.52 -1.33 1.15
C CYS A 93 -14.22 -1.56 0.38
N THR A 94 -14.32 -2.01 -0.87
CA THR A 94 -13.15 -2.08 -1.74
C THR A 94 -12.69 -0.67 -2.10
N VAL A 95 -11.40 -0.40 -1.93
CA VAL A 95 -10.79 0.90 -2.19
C VAL A 95 -10.09 0.86 -3.53
N PRO A 96 -10.58 1.52 -4.58
CA PRO A 96 -9.86 1.62 -5.84
C PRO A 96 -8.71 2.61 -5.76
N PHE A 97 -7.68 2.37 -6.57
CA PHE A 97 -6.68 3.39 -6.88
C PHE A 97 -7.24 4.37 -7.92
N ARG A 98 -6.91 5.64 -7.77
CA ARG A 98 -7.34 6.74 -8.63
C ARG A 98 -6.14 7.35 -9.36
N ASP A 99 -6.09 7.18 -10.68
CA ASP A 99 -5.00 7.72 -11.52
C ASP A 99 -4.99 9.24 -11.60
N ASP A 100 -6.16 9.87 -11.42
CA ASP A 100 -6.31 11.34 -11.49
C ASP A 100 -5.63 12.08 -10.34
N CYS A 101 -5.43 11.41 -9.22
CA CYS A 101 -4.79 11.98 -8.04
C CYS A 101 -3.71 11.07 -7.44
N ALA A 102 -3.29 10.02 -8.14
CA ALA A 102 -2.28 9.06 -7.70
C ALA A 102 -2.45 8.62 -6.24
N SER A 103 -3.66 8.15 -5.88
CA SER A 103 -4.00 7.76 -4.51
C SER A 103 -5.17 6.80 -4.45
N PHE A 104 -5.43 6.22 -3.28
CA PHE A 104 -6.58 5.35 -3.05
C PHE A 104 -7.73 6.13 -2.42
N LYS A 105 -8.95 5.99 -2.97
CA LYS A 105 -10.13 6.66 -2.40
C LYS A 105 -11.29 5.69 -2.26
N CYS A 106 -11.79 5.55 -1.03
CA CYS A 106 -12.93 4.69 -0.73
C CYS A 106 -14.23 5.35 -1.22
N PRO A 107 -15.01 4.69 -2.10
CA PRO A 107 -16.21 5.29 -2.66
C PRO A 107 -17.39 5.35 -1.68
N CYS A 108 -17.34 4.59 -0.56
CA CYS A 108 -18.46 4.50 0.37
C CYS A 108 -18.61 5.75 1.24
N HIS A 109 -17.52 6.20 1.87
CA HIS A 109 -17.55 7.32 2.81
C HIS A 109 -16.34 8.26 2.65
N GLY A 110 -15.60 8.13 1.55
CA GLY A 110 -14.56 9.07 1.18
C GLY A 110 -13.20 8.92 1.90
N SER A 111 -12.98 7.85 2.67
CA SER A 111 -11.63 7.63 3.25
C SER A 111 -10.58 7.60 2.15
N HIS A 112 -9.52 8.36 2.36
CA HIS A 112 -8.50 8.63 1.36
C HIS A 112 -7.13 8.19 1.88
N TYR A 113 -6.35 7.53 1.02
CA TYR A 113 -5.05 6.97 1.37
C TYR A 113 -4.03 7.26 0.29
N ASN A 114 -2.80 7.47 0.70
CA ASN A 114 -1.66 7.72 -0.18
C ASN A 114 -1.28 6.47 -0.99
N VAL A 115 -0.33 6.59 -1.90
CA VAL A 115 0.18 5.50 -2.76
C VAL A 115 0.69 4.28 -1.98
N ASP A 116 1.14 4.48 -0.76
CA ASP A 116 1.62 3.44 0.16
C ASP A 116 0.55 2.96 1.17
N GLY A 117 -0.69 3.43 1.02
CA GLY A 117 -1.79 3.10 1.93
C GLY A 117 -1.82 3.91 3.22
N GLU A 118 -0.91 4.87 3.43
CA GLU A 118 -1.01 5.80 4.57
C GLU A 118 -2.31 6.59 4.53
N PHE A 119 -2.98 6.73 5.69
CA PHE A 119 -4.19 7.52 5.81
C PHE A 119 -3.94 9.00 5.51
N LEU A 120 -4.78 9.62 4.71
CA LEU A 120 -4.75 11.04 4.39
C LEU A 120 -5.92 11.80 5.05
N ASP A 121 -7.14 11.34 4.78
CA ASP A 121 -8.37 11.95 5.33
C ASP A 121 -9.58 11.00 5.29
N GLY A 122 -10.68 11.44 5.89
CA GLY A 122 -11.94 10.71 5.92
C GLY A 122 -12.19 9.94 7.23
N PRO A 123 -13.22 9.07 7.27
CA PRO A 123 -13.66 8.43 8.52
C PRO A 123 -12.86 7.18 8.93
N ALA A 124 -11.90 6.72 8.15
CA ALA A 124 -11.09 5.55 8.49
C ALA A 124 -10.23 5.82 9.74
N PRO A 125 -10.16 4.87 10.70
CA PRO A 125 -9.43 5.09 11.96
C PRO A 125 -7.91 4.94 11.84
N ARG A 126 -7.39 4.43 10.74
CA ARG A 126 -5.96 4.15 10.51
C ARG A 126 -5.65 3.97 9.03
N SER A 127 -4.39 3.74 8.71
CA SER A 127 -3.91 3.41 7.36
C SER A 127 -4.43 2.04 6.88
N LEU A 128 -4.35 1.76 5.58
CA LEU A 128 -4.75 0.47 5.00
C LEU A 128 -3.94 -0.68 5.62
N ASP A 129 -4.59 -1.83 5.75
CA ASP A 129 -3.93 -3.07 6.16
C ASP A 129 -2.92 -3.52 5.13
N ARG A 130 -1.83 -4.12 5.60
CA ARG A 130 -0.73 -4.60 4.77
C ARG A 130 -0.47 -6.07 4.99
N PHE A 131 -0.14 -6.76 3.90
CA PHE A 131 0.38 -8.12 3.96
C PHE A 131 1.90 -8.12 3.99
N ALA A 132 2.49 -9.11 4.67
CA ALA A 132 3.91 -9.37 4.52
C ALA A 132 4.20 -9.80 3.08
N MET A 133 5.38 -9.45 2.59
CA MET A 133 5.82 -9.85 1.27
C MET A 133 7.31 -10.18 1.26
N SER A 134 7.71 -10.95 0.28
CA SER A 134 9.09 -11.39 0.09
C SER A 134 9.38 -11.62 -1.39
N PHE A 135 10.62 -11.90 -1.70
CA PHE A 135 11.05 -12.23 -3.05
C PHE A 135 11.69 -13.61 -3.09
N SER A 136 11.35 -14.42 -4.10
CA SER A 136 11.93 -15.74 -4.30
C SER A 136 12.12 -16.00 -5.79
N SER A 137 13.37 -16.30 -6.19
CA SER A 137 13.72 -16.60 -7.59
C SER A 137 13.19 -15.58 -8.61
N GLY A 138 13.26 -14.29 -8.27
CA GLY A 138 12.77 -13.19 -9.10
C GLY A 138 11.26 -12.98 -9.10
N ASN A 139 10.52 -13.74 -8.29
CA ASN A 139 9.09 -13.59 -8.12
C ASN A 139 8.77 -12.76 -6.86
N VAL A 140 7.64 -12.07 -6.92
CA VAL A 140 7.03 -11.35 -5.79
C VAL A 140 6.06 -12.30 -5.09
N ILE A 141 6.27 -12.51 -3.80
CA ILE A 141 5.44 -13.37 -2.95
C ILE A 141 4.69 -12.50 -1.95
N VAL A 142 3.38 -12.68 -1.87
CA VAL A 142 2.51 -12.02 -0.90
C VAL A 142 2.03 -13.07 0.12
N SER A 143 2.35 -12.85 1.39
CA SER A 143 1.99 -13.76 2.49
C SER A 143 0.64 -13.31 3.07
N THR A 144 -0.45 -13.81 2.50
CA THR A 144 -1.81 -13.39 2.90
C THR A 144 -2.23 -13.90 4.29
N GLY A 145 -1.46 -14.81 4.88
CA GLY A 145 -1.64 -15.25 6.27
C GLY A 145 -1.08 -14.27 7.32
N THR A 146 -0.28 -13.29 6.90
CA THR A 146 0.34 -12.30 7.79
C THR A 146 -0.15 -10.90 7.42
N LEU A 147 -1.12 -10.41 8.21
CA LEU A 147 -1.74 -9.11 8.02
C LEU A 147 -1.24 -8.14 9.09
N ASN A 148 -0.59 -7.07 8.69
CA ASN A 148 -0.33 -5.92 9.55
C ASN A 148 -1.56 -5.00 9.54
N ASN A 149 -2.34 -5.05 10.61
CA ASN A 149 -3.56 -4.28 10.81
C ASN A 149 -3.42 -3.17 11.86
N THR A 150 -2.20 -2.83 12.23
CA THR A 150 -1.89 -1.84 13.26
C THR A 150 -1.14 -0.62 12.72
N VAL A 151 -1.06 -0.49 11.39
CA VAL A 151 -0.39 0.66 10.76
C VAL A 151 -1.10 1.94 11.18
N PRO A 152 -0.40 2.86 11.86
CA PRO A 152 -1.03 3.98 12.53
C PRO A 152 -1.65 4.97 11.55
N HIS A 153 -2.45 5.86 12.10
CA HIS A 153 -2.93 7.05 11.45
C HIS A 153 -1.80 8.09 11.50
N PRO A 154 -1.06 8.31 10.41
CA PRO A 154 0.10 9.18 10.46
C PRO A 154 -0.33 10.64 10.60
N ASP A 155 0.42 11.37 11.39
CA ASP A 155 0.38 12.83 11.41
C ASP A 155 1.44 13.40 10.41
N ALA A 156 1.53 14.71 10.34
CA ALA A 156 2.48 15.37 9.44
C ALA A 156 3.96 15.04 9.75
N THR A 157 4.26 14.59 10.96
CA THR A 157 5.63 14.30 11.42
C THR A 157 6.04 12.84 11.26
N THR A 158 5.06 11.93 11.13
CA THR A 158 5.28 10.48 11.04
C THR A 158 4.96 9.91 9.65
N ARG A 159 4.37 10.70 8.76
CA ARG A 159 4.06 10.28 7.40
C ARG A 159 5.34 10.01 6.60
N ILE A 160 5.38 8.87 5.91
CA ILE A 160 6.54 8.47 5.10
C ILE A 160 6.54 9.19 3.75
N ILE A 161 5.41 9.15 3.04
CA ILE A 161 5.28 9.74 1.71
C ILE A 161 4.60 11.10 1.81
N PRO A 162 5.13 12.15 1.15
CA PRO A 162 4.47 13.45 1.11
C PRO A 162 3.05 13.37 0.55
N VAL A 163 2.17 14.23 1.05
CA VAL A 163 0.78 14.30 0.57
C VAL A 163 0.78 14.71 -0.91
N PRO A 164 0.00 14.03 -1.76
CA PRO A 164 -0.16 14.43 -3.16
C PRO A 164 -0.63 15.88 -3.28
N THR A 165 -0.06 16.61 -4.21
CA THR A 165 -0.46 18.01 -4.48
C THR A 165 -1.74 18.11 -5.31
N VAL A 166 -2.16 17.02 -5.94
CA VAL A 166 -3.34 16.97 -6.80
C VAL A 166 -4.51 16.40 -6.00
N ALA A 167 -5.57 17.18 -5.87
CA ALA A 167 -6.80 16.70 -5.24
C ALA A 167 -7.53 15.71 -6.15
N CYS A 168 -8.04 14.62 -5.58
CA CYS A 168 -8.93 13.72 -6.31
C CYS A 168 -10.19 14.46 -6.75
N GLY A 169 -10.59 14.30 -8.00
CA GLY A 169 -11.88 14.75 -8.48
C GLY A 169 -13.04 14.17 -7.66
N ALA A 170 -14.20 14.83 -7.73
CA ALA A 170 -15.41 14.28 -7.12
C ALA A 170 -15.71 12.91 -7.75
N SER A 171 -15.97 11.91 -6.90
CA SER A 171 -16.40 10.56 -7.32
C SER A 171 -17.85 10.55 -7.70
#